data_e8facd6a11d71b8aaba8259dd959b63e
#
_entry.id   e8facd6a11d71b8aaba8259dd959b63e
#
_cell.length_a   1.000
_cell.length_b   1.000
_cell.length_c   1.000
_cell.angle_alpha   90.00
_cell.angle_beta   90.00
_cell.angle_gamma   90.00
#
_symmetry.space_group_name_H-M   'P 1'
#
loop_
_entity.id
_entity.type
_entity.pdbx_description
1 polymer ?
#
loop_
_entity_poly.entity_id
_entity_poly.type
_entity_poly.pdbx_seq_one_letter_code
_entity_poly.pdbx_strand_id
1 'polypeptide(L)'
;MVITLGELIVEFVSNEIDCGLKKITTFSGPFPSGAPAIFINQASKVGAKTKIYGSIGNDIFGESLINRLKNDGVDTTDIQKLEGMSTGTAHVSYFSDKSRVFIFHIEGSAAEQVTLSNLPKEPFMLHISCASVGIDSVRKNLLDLCSYTIRNGGKICCDPNMRKELAGSPEIKKILIKVLNISGTRRTVARRLR
;
A
#
# COMPACT_ATOMS: atom_id res chain seq x y z
N MET A 1 -3.78 6.74 -17.39
CA MET A 1 -2.95 6.85 -16.18
C MET A 1 -3.45 5.87 -15.13
N VAL A 2 -2.56 5.30 -14.32
CA VAL A 2 -2.90 4.46 -13.17
C VAL A 2 -2.55 5.20 -11.90
N ILE A 3 -3.45 5.20 -10.93
CA ILE A 3 -3.29 5.87 -9.64
C ILE A 3 -3.51 4.85 -8.53
N THR A 4 -2.76 4.98 -7.46
CA THR A 4 -2.99 4.24 -6.21
C THR A 4 -2.79 5.14 -5.00
N LEU A 5 -3.28 4.69 -3.84
CA LEU A 5 -3.08 5.35 -2.56
C LEU A 5 -2.81 4.32 -1.47
N GLY A 6 -2.07 4.71 -0.45
CA GLY A 6 -1.83 3.88 0.72
C GLY A 6 -0.41 3.96 1.26
N GLU A 7 -0.04 2.96 2.03
CA GLU A 7 1.20 2.91 2.77
C GLU A 7 2.45 2.86 1.88
N LEU A 8 3.42 3.68 2.26
CA LEU A 8 4.79 3.67 1.80
C LEU A 8 5.67 3.28 2.99
N ILE A 9 6.27 2.11 2.94
CA ILE A 9 7.04 1.54 4.05
C ILE A 9 8.34 0.91 3.56
N VAL A 10 9.28 0.70 4.45
CA VAL A 10 10.42 -0.19 4.21
C VAL A 10 10.23 -1.51 4.94
N GLU A 11 10.73 -2.59 4.34
CA GLU A 11 10.59 -3.94 4.85
C GLU A 11 11.95 -4.54 5.21
N PHE A 12 11.99 -5.19 6.36
CA PHE A 12 13.12 -5.98 6.83
C PHE A 12 12.73 -7.46 6.86
N VAL A 13 13.50 -8.28 6.16
CA VAL A 13 13.25 -9.70 6.00
C VAL A 13 14.24 -10.49 6.87
N SER A 14 13.74 -11.35 7.75
CA SER A 14 14.59 -12.26 8.51
C SER A 14 15.38 -13.18 7.58
N ASN A 15 16.69 -13.30 7.83
CA ASN A 15 17.56 -14.18 7.03
C ASN A 15 17.39 -15.65 7.39
N GLU A 16 16.79 -15.95 8.55
CA GLU A 16 16.56 -17.31 9.00
C GLU A 16 15.10 -17.71 8.78
N ILE A 17 14.92 -18.87 8.15
CA ILE A 17 13.62 -19.52 7.99
C ILE A 17 13.24 -20.19 9.33
N ASP A 18 11.95 -20.21 9.66
CA ASP A 18 11.39 -20.82 10.88
C ASP A 18 11.82 -20.16 12.19
N CYS A 19 12.48 -19.00 12.16
CA CYS A 19 12.85 -18.29 13.39
C CYS A 19 11.68 -17.49 13.99
N GLY A 20 10.70 -17.09 13.19
CA GLY A 20 9.68 -16.13 13.59
C GLY A 20 10.32 -14.75 13.89
N LEU A 21 9.61 -13.90 14.64
CA LEU A 21 10.12 -12.59 15.05
C LEU A 21 10.37 -12.49 16.57
N LYS A 22 10.44 -13.65 17.25
CA LYS A 22 10.68 -13.74 18.70
C LYS A 22 12.11 -14.10 19.06
N LYS A 23 12.89 -14.58 18.09
CA LYS A 23 14.28 -14.99 18.29
C LYS A 23 15.23 -13.91 17.81
N ILE A 24 16.42 -13.88 18.35
CA ILE A 24 17.51 -13.08 17.83
C ILE A 24 17.87 -13.61 16.45
N THR A 25 17.87 -12.74 15.46
CA THR A 25 18.19 -13.08 14.07
C THR A 25 18.74 -11.85 13.35
N THR A 26 19.31 -12.05 12.19
CA THR A 26 19.71 -10.96 11.29
C THR A 26 18.61 -10.69 10.28
N PHE A 27 18.58 -9.47 9.76
CA PHE A 27 17.63 -9.03 8.76
C PHE A 27 18.33 -8.48 7.52
N SER A 28 17.77 -8.78 6.37
CA SER A 28 18.09 -8.07 5.11
C SER A 28 17.09 -6.93 4.91
N GLY A 29 17.57 -5.83 4.38
CA GLY A 29 16.79 -4.63 4.13
C GLY A 29 17.62 -3.35 4.41
N PRO A 30 17.02 -2.19 4.34
CA PRO A 30 15.60 -1.90 4.10
C PRO A 30 15.19 -2.11 2.63
N PHE A 31 14.15 -2.89 2.38
CA PHE A 31 13.58 -3.03 1.05
C PHE A 31 12.41 -2.04 0.87
N PRO A 32 12.33 -1.26 -0.24
CA PRO A 32 11.15 -0.48 -0.55
C PRO A 32 9.92 -1.38 -0.66
N SER A 33 8.88 -1.09 0.12
CA SER A 33 7.70 -1.93 0.29
C SER A 33 6.43 -1.09 0.47
N GLY A 34 5.32 -1.76 0.77
CA GLY A 34 3.97 -1.24 0.77
C GLY A 34 3.22 -1.78 -0.44
N ALA A 35 2.08 -2.44 -0.22
CA ALA A 35 1.35 -3.07 -1.31
C ALA A 35 0.99 -2.11 -2.46
N PRO A 36 0.50 -0.87 -2.20
CA PRO A 36 0.28 0.11 -3.26
C PRO A 36 1.57 0.57 -3.95
N ALA A 37 2.66 0.75 -3.19
CA ALA A 37 3.94 1.17 -3.75
C ALA A 37 4.56 0.11 -4.67
N ILE A 38 4.51 -1.15 -4.27
CA ILE A 38 4.98 -2.28 -5.11
C ILE A 38 4.15 -2.37 -6.40
N PHE A 39 2.82 -2.25 -6.30
CA PHE A 39 1.95 -2.30 -7.47
C PHE A 39 2.25 -1.18 -8.46
N ILE A 40 2.27 0.07 -7.98
CA ILE A 40 2.43 1.23 -8.86
C ILE A 40 3.81 1.27 -9.50
N ASN A 41 4.83 0.86 -8.77
CA ASN A 41 6.19 0.72 -9.27
C ASN A 41 6.24 -0.29 -10.43
N GLN A 42 5.61 -1.45 -10.26
CA GLN A 42 5.57 -2.46 -11.32
C GLN A 42 4.75 -1.99 -12.52
N ALA A 43 3.64 -1.29 -12.30
CA ALA A 43 2.84 -0.70 -13.38
C ALA A 43 3.64 0.31 -14.20
N SER A 44 4.47 1.12 -13.54
CA SER A 44 5.38 2.05 -14.22
C SER A 44 6.41 1.33 -15.07
N LYS A 45 7.05 0.29 -14.54
CA LYS A 45 8.05 -0.52 -15.27
C LYS A 45 7.53 -1.18 -16.53
N VAL A 46 6.24 -1.48 -16.60
CA VAL A 46 5.61 -2.00 -17.81
C VAL A 46 5.05 -0.90 -18.72
N GLY A 47 5.43 0.36 -18.50
CA GLY A 47 5.15 1.49 -19.38
C GLY A 47 3.86 2.26 -19.09
N ALA A 48 3.18 2.01 -17.98
CA ALA A 48 2.02 2.81 -17.63
C ALA A 48 2.44 4.20 -17.09
N LYS A 49 1.69 5.25 -17.41
CA LYS A 49 1.77 6.53 -16.70
C LYS A 49 1.15 6.34 -15.30
N THR A 50 1.91 6.58 -14.26
CA THR A 50 1.55 6.20 -12.87
C THR A 50 1.69 7.35 -11.88
N LYS A 51 0.86 7.33 -10.83
CA LYS A 51 0.92 8.28 -9.71
C LYS A 51 0.53 7.59 -8.41
N ILE A 52 1.15 7.98 -7.31
CA ILE A 52 0.83 7.47 -5.97
C ILE A 52 0.56 8.59 -4.98
N TYR A 53 -0.45 8.40 -4.13
CA TYR A 53 -0.72 9.21 -2.94
C TYR A 53 -0.36 8.43 -1.69
N GLY A 54 0.44 9.05 -0.83
CA GLY A 54 0.90 8.47 0.42
C GLY A 54 1.80 9.43 1.16
N SER A 55 2.30 9.00 2.30
CA SER A 55 3.20 9.83 3.09
C SER A 55 4.38 9.03 3.61
N ILE A 56 5.48 9.73 3.80
CA ILE A 56 6.74 9.25 4.37
C ILE A 56 7.21 10.21 5.45
N GLY A 57 8.05 9.74 6.35
CA GLY A 57 8.80 10.59 7.24
C GLY A 57 9.87 11.40 6.49
N ASN A 58 10.28 12.52 7.04
CA ASN A 58 11.45 13.23 6.54
C ASN A 58 12.73 12.57 7.06
N ASP A 59 12.98 11.33 6.62
CA ASP A 59 14.10 10.49 7.01
C ASP A 59 14.71 9.74 5.81
N ILE A 60 15.82 9.06 6.04
CA ILE A 60 16.57 8.33 5.00
C ILE A 60 15.76 7.18 4.36
N PHE A 61 14.84 6.57 5.10
CA PHE A 61 13.95 5.54 4.54
C PHE A 61 12.94 6.14 3.58
N GLY A 62 12.33 7.28 3.96
CA GLY A 62 11.41 8.02 3.10
C GLY A 62 12.09 8.51 1.83
N GLU A 63 13.31 9.01 1.93
CA GLU A 63 14.10 9.40 0.77
C GLU A 63 14.39 8.22 -0.16
N SER A 64 14.78 7.07 0.39
CA SER A 64 15.01 5.84 -0.39
C SER A 64 13.77 5.39 -1.15
N LEU A 65 12.58 5.45 -0.54
CA LEU A 65 11.30 5.11 -1.16
C LEU A 65 10.97 6.04 -2.34
N ILE A 66 11.11 7.36 -2.14
CA ILE A 66 10.87 8.33 -3.22
C ILE A 66 11.85 8.12 -4.37
N ASN A 67 13.13 7.96 -4.08
CA ASN A 67 14.16 7.79 -5.09
C ASN A 67 13.90 6.52 -5.91
N ARG A 68 13.51 5.43 -5.27
CA ARG A 68 13.16 4.19 -5.96
C ARG A 68 11.98 4.40 -6.90
N LEU A 69 10.88 4.99 -6.44
CA LEU A 69 9.70 5.22 -7.24
C LEU A 69 9.97 6.16 -8.42
N LYS A 70 10.72 7.26 -8.19
CA LYS A 70 11.12 8.20 -9.25
C LYS A 70 11.99 7.55 -10.31
N ASN A 71 12.99 6.75 -9.89
CA ASN A 71 13.91 6.08 -10.82
C ASN A 71 13.16 5.09 -11.73
N ASP A 72 12.07 4.51 -11.24
CA ASP A 72 11.22 3.60 -11.99
C ASP A 72 10.06 4.33 -12.72
N GLY A 73 10.04 5.69 -12.74
CA GLY A 73 9.14 6.52 -13.54
C GLY A 73 7.78 6.81 -12.91
N VAL A 74 7.60 6.57 -11.61
CA VAL A 74 6.37 6.90 -10.90
C VAL A 74 6.31 8.40 -10.59
N ASP A 75 5.16 9.04 -10.83
CA ASP A 75 4.90 10.40 -10.34
C ASP A 75 4.73 10.37 -8.82
N THR A 76 5.68 10.99 -8.13
CA THR A 76 5.76 11.06 -6.66
C THR A 76 5.48 12.47 -6.13
N THR A 77 4.96 13.38 -6.95
CA THR A 77 4.79 14.80 -6.61
C THR A 77 3.80 15.03 -5.46
N ASP A 78 2.87 14.09 -5.25
CA ASP A 78 1.88 14.17 -4.18
C ASP A 78 2.18 13.20 -3.01
N ILE A 79 3.41 12.67 -2.93
CA ILE A 79 3.89 12.03 -1.71
C ILE A 79 4.26 13.12 -0.71
N GLN A 80 3.64 13.07 0.46
CA GLN A 80 3.91 14.02 1.54
C GLN A 80 5.12 13.58 2.37
N LYS A 81 6.00 14.54 2.67
CA LYS A 81 7.06 14.37 3.67
C LYS A 81 6.58 15.01 4.97
N LEU A 82 6.49 14.22 6.02
CA LEU A 82 5.98 14.65 7.31
C LEU A 82 7.11 14.82 8.31
N GLU A 83 7.26 16.06 8.79
CA GLU A 83 8.21 16.38 9.85
C GLU A 83 7.76 15.78 11.19
N GLY A 84 8.70 15.29 11.97
CA GLY A 84 8.43 14.72 13.29
C GLY A 84 7.78 13.34 13.29
N MET A 85 7.56 12.75 12.12
CA MET A 85 7.08 11.37 11.97
C MET A 85 8.12 10.51 11.27
N SER A 86 8.23 9.25 11.70
CA SER A 86 9.11 8.27 11.04
C SER A 86 8.42 7.64 9.83
N THR A 87 9.18 7.25 8.82
CA THR A 87 8.70 6.38 7.75
C THR A 87 8.27 5.03 8.33
N GLY A 88 7.12 4.50 7.89
CA GLY A 88 6.61 3.22 8.35
C GLY A 88 7.53 2.05 7.99
N THR A 89 7.53 1.01 8.82
CA THR A 89 8.33 -0.19 8.59
C THR A 89 7.51 -1.47 8.72
N ALA A 90 8.00 -2.54 8.12
CA ALA A 90 7.50 -3.89 8.34
C ALA A 90 8.67 -4.84 8.60
N HIS A 91 8.45 -5.83 9.47
CA HIS A 91 9.36 -6.94 9.67
C HIS A 91 8.65 -8.23 9.29
N VAL A 92 9.33 -9.10 8.56
CA VAL A 92 8.76 -10.37 8.10
C VAL A 92 9.72 -11.53 8.37
N SER A 93 9.16 -12.66 8.79
CA SER A 93 9.85 -13.95 8.84
C SER A 93 9.03 -14.98 8.09
N TYR A 94 9.71 -15.77 7.28
CA TYR A 94 9.13 -16.85 6.50
C TYR A 94 9.34 -18.20 7.19
N PHE A 95 8.42 -19.13 6.95
CA PHE A 95 8.48 -20.49 7.45
C PHE A 95 8.62 -21.49 6.29
N SER A 96 9.14 -22.68 6.61
CA SER A 96 9.35 -23.77 5.64
C SER A 96 8.04 -24.26 4.99
N ASP A 97 6.92 -24.13 5.70
CA ASP A 97 5.57 -24.41 5.19
C ASP A 97 5.01 -23.32 4.26
N LYS A 98 5.85 -22.33 3.87
CA LYS A 98 5.49 -21.15 3.06
C LYS A 98 4.55 -20.16 3.75
N SER A 99 4.27 -20.34 5.03
CA SER A 99 3.61 -19.32 5.84
C SER A 99 4.59 -18.20 6.20
N ARG A 100 4.08 -17.13 6.78
CA ARG A 100 4.88 -15.97 7.18
C ARG A 100 4.19 -15.22 8.31
N VAL A 101 4.98 -14.51 9.09
CA VAL A 101 4.53 -13.59 10.12
C VAL A 101 5.06 -12.20 9.81
N PHE A 102 4.21 -11.19 10.03
CA PHE A 102 4.55 -9.79 9.88
C PHE A 102 4.36 -9.05 11.19
N ILE A 103 5.20 -8.04 11.41
CA ILE A 103 4.93 -6.94 12.33
C ILE A 103 4.98 -5.67 11.48
N PHE A 104 3.89 -4.88 11.52
CA PHE A 104 3.80 -3.59 10.85
C PHE A 104 3.89 -2.46 11.87
N HIS A 105 4.77 -1.52 11.62
CA HIS A 105 4.88 -0.26 12.34
C HIS A 105 4.34 0.87 11.46
N ILE A 106 3.02 0.86 11.23
CA ILE A 106 2.28 1.85 10.44
C ILE A 106 1.62 2.86 11.37
N GLU A 107 0.94 2.37 12.43
CA GLU A 107 0.33 3.21 13.45
C GLU A 107 1.36 4.14 14.08
N GLY A 108 1.03 5.44 14.16
CA GLY A 108 1.95 6.47 14.65
C GLY A 108 3.09 6.85 13.69
N SER A 109 3.20 6.21 12.52
CA SER A 109 4.17 6.56 11.48
C SER A 109 3.55 7.45 10.39
N ALA A 110 4.39 8.02 9.54
CA ALA A 110 3.94 8.80 8.38
C ALA A 110 3.08 7.97 7.42
N ALA A 111 3.29 6.66 7.33
CA ALA A 111 2.52 5.77 6.45
C ALA A 111 1.03 5.67 6.84
N GLU A 112 0.66 6.06 8.06
CA GLU A 112 -0.74 6.15 8.49
C GLU A 112 -1.47 7.37 7.90
N GLN A 113 -0.73 8.39 7.45
CA GLN A 113 -1.30 9.65 6.96
C GLN A 113 -1.37 9.64 5.44
N VAL A 114 -2.56 9.63 4.87
CA VAL A 114 -2.76 9.73 3.42
C VAL A 114 -3.70 10.88 3.13
N THR A 115 -3.21 11.87 2.39
CA THR A 115 -4.00 13.01 1.93
C THR A 115 -4.07 13.01 0.41
N LEU A 116 -5.23 13.33 -0.12
CA LEU A 116 -5.45 13.48 -1.56
C LEU A 116 -5.32 14.94 -1.94
N SER A 117 -4.48 15.21 -2.91
CA SER A 117 -4.32 16.55 -3.52
C SER A 117 -4.20 16.39 -5.03
N ASN A 118 -4.51 17.43 -5.77
CA ASN A 118 -4.28 17.50 -7.22
C ASN A 118 -4.77 16.26 -7.99
N LEU A 119 -6.00 15.81 -7.71
CA LEU A 119 -6.61 14.70 -8.45
C LEU A 119 -6.72 15.04 -9.94
N PRO A 120 -6.33 14.13 -10.85
CA PRO A 120 -6.44 14.34 -12.28
C PRO A 120 -7.90 14.56 -12.71
N LYS A 121 -8.12 15.50 -13.62
CA LYS A 121 -9.43 15.73 -14.24
C LYS A 121 -9.73 14.74 -15.37
N GLU A 122 -8.67 14.19 -15.98
CA GLU A 122 -8.79 13.19 -17.02
C GLU A 122 -9.14 11.80 -16.44
N PRO A 123 -9.81 10.93 -17.21
CA PRO A 123 -10.10 9.58 -16.77
C PRO A 123 -8.83 8.80 -16.39
N PHE A 124 -8.89 8.08 -15.28
CA PHE A 124 -7.79 7.24 -14.80
C PHE A 124 -8.27 5.91 -14.25
N MET A 125 -7.36 4.97 -14.11
CA MET A 125 -7.60 3.72 -13.37
C MET A 125 -7.15 3.91 -11.94
N LEU A 126 -8.07 3.77 -10.99
CA LEU A 126 -7.77 3.73 -9.56
C LEU A 126 -7.49 2.28 -9.15
N HIS A 127 -6.28 2.01 -8.66
CA HIS A 127 -5.96 0.75 -8.01
C HIS A 127 -6.10 0.88 -6.50
N ILE A 128 -6.75 -0.10 -5.88
CA ILE A 128 -6.96 -0.18 -4.45
C ILE A 128 -6.37 -1.48 -3.93
N SER A 129 -5.38 -1.37 -3.05
CA SER A 129 -4.93 -2.51 -2.25
C SER A 129 -5.80 -2.63 -1.00
N CYS A 130 -6.42 -3.79 -0.79
CA CYS A 130 -7.21 -4.03 0.41
C CYS A 130 -6.39 -4.05 1.70
N ALA A 131 -5.07 -4.26 1.62
CA ALA A 131 -4.17 -4.10 2.75
C ALA A 131 -4.23 -2.67 3.31
N SER A 132 -4.23 -1.66 2.42
CA SER A 132 -4.27 -0.25 2.80
C SER A 132 -5.60 0.19 3.43
N VAL A 133 -6.69 -0.55 3.21
CA VAL A 133 -8.02 -0.22 3.79
C VAL A 133 -8.02 -0.35 5.33
N GLY A 134 -7.05 -1.05 5.91
CA GLY A 134 -6.80 -1.06 7.36
C GLY A 134 -6.44 0.32 7.92
N ILE A 135 -5.92 1.21 7.10
CA ILE A 135 -5.45 2.55 7.49
C ILE A 135 -6.62 3.55 7.47
N ASP A 136 -6.83 4.25 8.59
CA ASP A 136 -7.98 5.15 8.79
C ASP A 136 -8.04 6.28 7.76
N SER A 137 -6.92 6.94 7.47
CA SER A 137 -6.85 8.03 6.51
C SER A 137 -7.17 7.56 5.08
N VAL A 138 -6.74 6.34 4.72
CA VAL A 138 -7.12 5.72 3.44
C VAL A 138 -8.62 5.47 3.40
N ARG A 139 -9.20 4.87 4.45
CA ARG A 139 -10.64 4.57 4.51
C ARG A 139 -11.52 5.81 4.37
N LYS A 140 -11.17 6.88 5.06
CA LYS A 140 -11.91 8.16 5.02
C LYS A 140 -12.01 8.74 3.61
N ASN A 141 -10.96 8.61 2.83
CA ASN A 141 -10.88 9.16 1.48
C ASN A 141 -11.35 8.20 0.37
N LEU A 142 -11.42 6.90 0.67
CA LEU A 142 -11.53 5.86 -0.35
C LEU A 142 -12.84 5.90 -1.13
N LEU A 143 -13.98 6.02 -0.45
CA LEU A 143 -15.29 6.01 -1.11
C LEU A 143 -15.52 7.26 -1.95
N ASP A 144 -15.04 8.41 -1.48
CA ASP A 144 -15.11 9.66 -2.21
C ASP A 144 -14.22 9.62 -3.46
N LEU A 145 -13.01 9.06 -3.33
CA LEU A 145 -12.11 8.86 -4.46
C LEU A 145 -12.68 7.88 -5.48
N CYS A 146 -13.32 6.79 -5.04
CA CYS A 146 -14.03 5.87 -5.92
C CYS A 146 -15.13 6.59 -6.70
N SER A 147 -15.96 7.37 -5.99
CA SER A 147 -17.04 8.14 -6.58
C SER A 147 -16.52 9.19 -7.58
N TYR A 148 -15.43 9.88 -7.22
CA TYR A 148 -14.74 10.82 -8.11
C TYR A 148 -14.24 10.11 -9.37
N THR A 149 -13.56 8.97 -9.22
CA THR A 149 -13.02 8.20 -10.34
C THR A 149 -14.10 7.82 -11.34
N ILE A 150 -15.24 7.29 -10.86
CA ILE A 150 -16.35 6.87 -11.73
C ILE A 150 -17.00 8.08 -12.43
N ARG A 151 -17.26 9.18 -11.70
CA ARG A 151 -17.85 10.39 -12.29
C ARG A 151 -17.00 11.00 -13.40
N ASN A 152 -15.68 10.82 -13.32
CA ASN A 152 -14.73 11.28 -14.35
C ASN A 152 -14.46 10.22 -15.44
N GLY A 153 -15.30 9.20 -15.57
CA GLY A 153 -15.17 8.15 -16.60
C GLY A 153 -14.02 7.17 -16.38
N GLY A 154 -13.41 7.18 -15.20
CA GLY A 154 -12.34 6.26 -14.83
C GLY A 154 -12.83 4.88 -14.44
N LYS A 155 -11.89 4.00 -14.13
CA LYS A 155 -12.14 2.60 -13.73
C LYS A 155 -11.50 2.29 -12.39
N ILE A 156 -12.08 1.35 -11.65
CA ILE A 156 -11.56 0.90 -10.36
C ILE A 156 -11.09 -0.55 -10.49
N CYS A 157 -9.86 -0.80 -10.08
CA CYS A 157 -9.25 -2.12 -9.93
C CYS A 157 -8.98 -2.37 -8.45
N CYS A 158 -9.47 -3.47 -7.90
CA CYS A 158 -9.28 -3.81 -6.50
C CYS A 158 -8.52 -5.13 -6.37
N ASP A 159 -7.43 -5.11 -5.61
CA ASP A 159 -6.73 -6.32 -5.15
C ASP A 159 -7.19 -6.67 -3.73
N PRO A 160 -7.95 -7.77 -3.56
CA PRO A 160 -8.48 -8.19 -2.26
C PRO A 160 -7.43 -8.78 -1.32
N ASN A 161 -6.17 -8.46 -1.49
CA ASN A 161 -5.01 -8.93 -0.73
C ASN A 161 -5.09 -8.54 0.76
N MET A 162 -6.04 -9.11 1.48
CA MET A 162 -6.24 -8.84 2.89
C MET A 162 -5.11 -9.43 3.74
N ARG A 163 -4.63 -8.63 4.67
CA ARG A 163 -3.72 -9.06 5.73
C ARG A 163 -4.51 -9.24 7.01
N LYS A 164 -4.35 -10.38 7.67
CA LYS A 164 -5.03 -10.66 8.94
C LYS A 164 -4.71 -9.59 9.99
N GLU A 165 -3.48 -9.11 9.96
CA GLU A 165 -2.93 -8.11 10.86
C GLU A 165 -3.58 -6.71 10.68
N LEU A 166 -4.13 -6.44 9.49
CA LEU A 166 -4.74 -5.15 9.14
C LEU A 166 -6.27 -5.22 8.97
N ALA A 167 -6.86 -6.42 9.00
CA ALA A 167 -8.26 -6.66 8.63
C ALA A 167 -9.25 -6.69 9.81
N GLY A 168 -8.85 -6.24 10.99
CA GLY A 168 -9.43 -6.58 12.27
C GLY A 168 -10.87 -6.16 12.58
N SER A 169 -11.52 -5.24 11.83
CA SER A 169 -12.85 -4.73 12.22
C SER A 169 -13.97 -5.09 11.23
N PRO A 170 -15.23 -5.22 11.72
CA PRO A 170 -16.41 -5.40 10.86
C PRO A 170 -16.62 -4.24 9.87
N GLU A 171 -16.17 -3.04 10.23
CA GLU A 171 -16.26 -1.85 9.39
C GLU A 171 -15.36 -1.96 8.15
N ILE A 172 -14.14 -2.43 8.32
CA ILE A 172 -13.21 -2.70 7.21
C ILE A 172 -13.85 -3.66 6.21
N LYS A 173 -14.47 -4.75 6.69
CA LYS A 173 -15.17 -5.72 5.85
C LYS A 173 -16.31 -5.09 5.05
N LYS A 174 -17.12 -4.22 5.68
CA LYS A 174 -18.21 -3.51 4.99
C LYS A 174 -17.70 -2.60 3.87
N ILE A 175 -16.61 -1.86 4.11
CA ILE A 175 -16.01 -0.98 3.12
C ILE A 175 -15.43 -1.80 1.97
N LEU A 176 -14.72 -2.88 2.26
CA LEU A 176 -14.19 -3.79 1.25
C LEU A 176 -15.28 -4.34 0.33
N ILE A 177 -16.41 -4.80 0.90
CA ILE A 177 -17.55 -5.27 0.11
C ILE A 177 -18.07 -4.16 -0.79
N LYS A 178 -18.22 -2.93 -0.28
CA LYS A 178 -18.64 -1.78 -1.11
C LYS A 178 -17.68 -1.53 -2.26
N VAL A 179 -16.37 -1.47 -1.98
CA VAL A 179 -15.33 -1.26 -3.01
C VAL A 179 -15.34 -2.37 -4.05
N LEU A 180 -15.46 -3.63 -3.63
CA LEU A 180 -15.54 -4.77 -4.54
C LEU A 180 -16.79 -4.72 -5.44
N ASN A 181 -17.91 -4.23 -4.92
CA ASN A 181 -19.14 -4.13 -5.71
C ASN A 181 -19.09 -3.02 -6.77
N ILE A 182 -18.36 -1.93 -6.52
CA ILE A 182 -18.20 -0.83 -7.46
C ILE A 182 -17.00 -1.02 -8.40
N SER A 183 -16.10 -1.95 -8.11
CA SER A 183 -14.94 -2.21 -8.98
C SER A 183 -15.35 -3.00 -10.23
N GLY A 184 -15.03 -2.47 -11.40
CA GLY A 184 -15.30 -3.14 -12.68
C GLY A 184 -14.36 -4.32 -12.98
N THR A 185 -13.18 -4.34 -12.38
CA THR A 185 -12.17 -5.39 -12.55
C THR A 185 -11.82 -5.98 -11.20
N ARG A 186 -12.22 -7.23 -10.99
CA ARG A 186 -11.90 -7.99 -9.78
C ARG A 186 -10.71 -8.90 -10.07
N ARG A 187 -9.58 -8.66 -9.45
CA ARG A 187 -8.50 -9.64 -9.43
C ARG A 187 -8.75 -10.61 -8.28
N THR A 188 -9.45 -11.70 -8.58
CA THR A 188 -9.64 -12.78 -7.60
C THR A 188 -8.34 -13.55 -7.47
N VAL A 189 -7.51 -13.20 -6.51
CA VAL A 189 -6.50 -14.13 -6.01
C VAL A 189 -7.25 -15.07 -5.08
N ALA A 190 -7.72 -16.19 -5.61
CA ALA A 190 -8.30 -17.26 -4.84
C ALA A 190 -7.20 -17.90 -3.99
N ARG A 191 -6.87 -17.30 -2.86
CA ARG A 191 -6.28 -18.02 -1.74
C ARG A 191 -7.42 -18.46 -0.85
N ARG A 192 -7.70 -19.75 -0.87
CA ARG A 192 -8.64 -20.42 0.03
C ARG A 192 -8.39 -19.91 1.46
N LEU A 193 -9.37 -19.21 2.00
CA LEU A 193 -9.53 -19.03 3.44
C LEU A 193 -9.97 -20.40 3.97
N ARG A 194 -9.04 -21.22 4.38
CA ARG A 194 -9.26 -22.34 5.29
C ARG A 194 -8.76 -21.96 6.65
#